data_8e8f6b5b55f050c9949bbbdae4f069ff
#
_entry.id   8e8f6b5b55f050c9949bbbdae4f069ff
#
_cell.length_a   1.000
_cell.length_b   1.000
_cell.length_c   1.000
_cell.angle_alpha   90.00
_cell.angle_beta   90.00
_cell.angle_gamma   90.00
#
_symmetry.space_group_name_H-M   'P 1'
#
loop_
_entity.id
_entity.type
_entity.pdbx_description
1 polymer ?
#
loop_
_entity_poly.entity_id
_entity_poly.type
_entity_poly.pdbx_seq_one_letter_code
_entity_poly.pdbx_strand_id
1 'polypeptide(L)'
;MDAQSFVQINNERVTVTEWRFAPGARTGHHVHAHDYVVVPLTTGVLRLVEAGGVRDVQLEAGASYARPAGVAHDVVNASGHEFRFVEIELK
;
A
#
# COMPACT_ATOMS: atom_id res chain seq x y z
N MET A 1 7.76 -6.28 -12.21
CA MET A 1 7.66 -4.81 -12.40
C MET A 1 7.48 -4.18 -11.03
N ASP A 2 8.19 -3.11 -10.75
CA ASP A 2 8.14 -2.46 -9.45
C ASP A 2 7.12 -1.34 -9.40
N ALA A 3 6.39 -1.26 -8.28
CA ALA A 3 5.61 -0.07 -7.95
C ALA A 3 6.56 1.11 -7.72
N GLN A 4 6.06 2.31 -7.96
CA GLN A 4 6.82 3.55 -7.76
C GLN A 4 6.35 4.25 -6.50
N SER A 5 7.28 4.76 -5.70
CA SER A 5 6.97 5.48 -4.46
C SER A 5 7.49 6.91 -4.51
N PHE A 6 6.68 7.82 -3.98
CA PHE A 6 6.99 9.25 -3.95
C PHE A 6 6.73 9.77 -2.54
N VAL A 7 7.79 10.06 -1.79
CA VAL A 7 7.67 10.61 -0.45
C VAL A 7 7.22 12.08 -0.56
N GLN A 8 6.11 12.40 0.07
CA GLN A 8 5.52 13.73 0.07
C GLN A 8 5.80 14.51 1.35
N ILE A 9 5.79 13.82 2.49
CA ILE A 9 6.06 14.41 3.80
C ILE A 9 6.92 13.42 4.58
N ASN A 10 7.98 13.93 5.20
CA ASN A 10 8.78 13.12 6.12
C ASN A 10 9.23 14.04 7.26
N ASN A 11 8.64 13.87 8.42
CA ASN A 11 8.95 14.65 9.61
C ASN A 11 8.99 13.76 10.85
N GLU A 12 9.04 14.35 12.02
CA GLU A 12 9.16 13.61 13.29
C GLU A 12 7.94 12.73 13.60
N ARG A 13 6.78 13.02 13.00
CA ARG A 13 5.51 12.36 13.34
C ARG A 13 5.01 11.41 12.28
N VAL A 14 5.25 11.71 11.00
CA VAL A 14 4.71 10.94 9.87
C VAL A 14 5.69 10.87 8.73
N THR A 15 5.57 9.78 7.97
CA THR A 15 6.06 9.69 6.60
C THR A 15 4.86 9.46 5.70
N VAL A 16 4.61 10.36 4.76
CA VAL A 16 3.51 10.25 3.80
C VAL A 16 4.10 9.94 2.43
N THR A 17 3.68 8.81 1.86
CA THR A 17 4.20 8.32 0.58
C THR A 17 3.05 8.00 -0.35
N GLU A 18 3.10 8.51 -1.58
CA GLU A 18 2.19 8.08 -2.63
C GLU A 18 2.81 6.88 -3.34
N TRP A 19 2.02 5.82 -3.51
CA TRP A 19 2.40 4.63 -4.26
C TRP A 19 1.61 4.55 -5.56
N ARG A 20 2.30 4.25 -6.65
CA ARG A 20 1.71 4.06 -7.98
C ARG A 20 2.09 2.70 -8.53
N PHE A 21 1.09 1.95 -8.96
CA PHE A 21 1.22 0.59 -9.46
C PHE A 21 0.65 0.51 -10.87
N ALA A 22 1.48 0.24 -11.87
CA ALA A 22 0.97 -0.25 -13.15
C ALA A 22 0.30 -1.62 -12.93
N PRO A 23 -0.59 -2.09 -13.83
CA PRO A 23 -1.17 -3.43 -13.69
C PRO A 23 -0.08 -4.49 -13.50
N GLY A 24 -0.21 -5.31 -12.44
CA GLY A 24 0.76 -6.33 -12.09
C GLY A 24 2.00 -5.86 -11.35
N ALA A 25 2.19 -4.56 -11.17
CA ALA A 25 3.32 -4.04 -10.41
C ALA A 25 3.20 -4.37 -8.92
N ARG A 26 4.33 -4.43 -8.23
CA ARG A 26 4.41 -4.88 -6.84
C ARG A 26 5.41 -4.05 -6.04
N THR A 27 5.19 -3.97 -4.72
CA THR A 27 6.13 -3.31 -3.82
C THR A 27 7.38 -4.15 -3.57
N GLY A 28 7.28 -5.47 -3.65
CA GLY A 28 8.22 -6.40 -3.08
C GLY A 28 7.90 -6.68 -1.60
N HIS A 29 8.45 -7.74 -1.06
CA HIS A 29 8.23 -8.10 0.35
C HIS A 29 8.85 -7.04 1.26
N HIS A 30 8.06 -6.57 2.24
CA HIS A 30 8.52 -5.60 3.22
C HIS A 30 7.78 -5.78 4.55
N VAL A 31 8.38 -5.26 5.62
CA VAL A 31 7.81 -5.27 6.97
C VAL A 31 7.59 -3.83 7.41
N HIS A 32 6.40 -3.52 7.90
CA HIS A 32 6.08 -2.20 8.41
C HIS A 32 6.60 -2.03 9.84
N ALA A 33 7.50 -1.05 10.03
CA ALA A 33 8.08 -0.75 11.35
C ALA A 33 7.14 0.08 12.23
N HIS A 34 6.11 0.68 11.66
CA HIS A 34 5.17 1.58 12.33
C HIS A 34 3.73 1.24 11.97
N ASP A 35 2.79 1.68 12.82
CA ASP A 35 1.37 1.72 12.45
C ASP A 35 1.21 2.65 11.24
N TYR A 36 0.28 2.35 10.37
CA TYR A 36 0.08 3.16 9.17
C TYR A 36 -1.38 3.20 8.73
N VAL A 37 -1.71 4.26 8.01
CA VAL A 37 -3.02 4.47 7.38
C VAL A 37 -2.83 4.43 5.88
N VAL A 38 -3.74 3.76 5.17
CA VAL A 38 -3.77 3.73 3.70
C VAL A 38 -5.01 4.47 3.23
N VAL A 39 -4.80 5.42 2.30
CA VAL A 39 -5.88 6.15 1.65
C VAL A 39 -5.83 5.81 0.15
N PRO A 40 -6.71 4.92 -0.33
CA PRO A 40 -6.78 4.62 -1.76
C PRO A 40 -7.19 5.87 -2.54
N LEU A 41 -6.48 6.15 -3.63
CA LEU A 41 -6.84 7.19 -4.59
C LEU A 41 -7.61 6.61 -5.78
N THR A 42 -7.54 5.31 -5.94
CA THR A 42 -8.15 4.55 -7.04
C THR A 42 -8.99 3.43 -6.45
N THR A 43 -10.13 3.15 -7.06
CA THR A 43 -10.91 1.94 -6.76
C THR A 43 -10.33 0.77 -7.53
N GLY A 44 -10.12 -0.36 -6.88
CA GLY A 44 -9.56 -1.54 -7.54
C GLY A 44 -9.22 -2.65 -6.57
N VAL A 45 -8.44 -3.62 -7.04
CA VAL A 45 -8.09 -4.82 -6.29
C VAL A 45 -6.58 -4.86 -6.06
N LEU A 46 -6.17 -5.01 -4.81
CA LEU A 46 -4.79 -5.31 -4.45
C LEU A 46 -4.69 -6.75 -3.98
N ARG A 47 -3.63 -7.43 -4.38
CA ARG A 47 -3.29 -8.77 -3.91
C ARG A 47 -2.24 -8.66 -2.84
N LEU A 48 -2.53 -9.20 -1.67
CA LEU A 48 -1.63 -9.22 -0.52
C LEU A 48 -1.02 -10.60 -0.40
N VAL A 49 0.30 -10.68 -0.51
CA VAL A 49 1.06 -11.92 -0.34
C VAL A 49 1.66 -11.90 1.05
N GLU A 50 1.13 -12.74 1.93
CA GLU A 50 1.48 -12.81 3.35
C GLU A 50 1.95 -14.22 3.70
N ALA A 51 2.53 -14.40 4.90
CA ALA A 51 3.02 -15.71 5.34
C ALA A 51 1.92 -16.77 5.40
N GLY A 52 0.68 -16.36 5.73
CA GLY A 52 -0.48 -17.25 5.80
C GLY A 52 -1.13 -17.55 4.45
N GLY A 53 -0.66 -16.96 3.36
CA GLY A 53 -1.20 -17.14 2.03
C GLY A 53 -1.41 -15.85 1.26
N VAL A 54 -2.18 -15.95 0.19
CA VAL A 54 -2.46 -14.85 -0.72
C VAL A 54 -3.96 -14.51 -0.66
N ARG A 55 -4.28 -13.23 -0.57
CA ARG A 55 -5.68 -12.78 -0.60
C ARG A 55 -5.82 -11.51 -1.42
N ASP A 56 -6.94 -11.39 -2.10
CA ASP A 56 -7.30 -10.19 -2.84
C ASP A 56 -8.24 -9.33 -1.99
N VAL A 57 -7.98 -8.03 -1.96
CA VAL A 57 -8.83 -7.07 -1.25
C VAL A 57 -9.35 -6.02 -2.22
N GLN A 58 -10.64 -5.76 -2.14
CA GLN A 58 -11.29 -4.68 -2.88
C GLN A 58 -11.11 -3.38 -2.11
N LEU A 59 -10.52 -2.37 -2.74
CA LEU A 59 -10.35 -1.04 -2.15
C LEU A 59 -11.15 -0.01 -2.94
N GLU A 60 -11.69 0.97 -2.25
CA GLU A 60 -12.45 2.06 -2.85
C GLU A 60 -11.73 3.39 -2.64
N ALA A 61 -11.70 4.21 -3.67
CA ALA A 61 -11.11 5.55 -3.62
C ALA A 61 -11.71 6.35 -2.46
N GLY A 62 -10.85 6.90 -1.60
CA GLY A 62 -11.24 7.71 -0.45
C GLY A 62 -11.62 6.93 0.81
N ALA A 63 -11.78 5.60 0.75
CA ALA A 63 -12.10 4.78 1.92
C ALA A 63 -10.80 4.30 2.59
N SER A 64 -10.34 5.04 3.58
CA SER A 64 -9.10 4.75 4.30
C SER A 64 -9.24 3.61 5.29
N TYR A 65 -8.12 2.98 5.63
CA TYR A 65 -8.04 1.97 6.69
C TYR A 65 -6.68 2.04 7.36
N ALA A 66 -6.58 1.46 8.55
CA ALA A 66 -5.35 1.44 9.34
C ALA A 66 -4.87 0.01 9.55
N ARG A 67 -3.54 -0.14 9.62
CA ARG A 67 -2.88 -1.42 9.91
C ARG A 67 -1.80 -1.21 10.98
N PRO A 68 -1.53 -2.23 11.80
CA PRO A 68 -0.53 -2.11 12.86
C PRO A 68 0.89 -2.31 12.35
N ALA A 69 1.86 -1.85 13.13
CA ALA A 69 3.26 -2.22 12.97
C ALA A 69 3.42 -3.75 12.98
N GLY A 70 4.41 -4.25 12.28
CA GLY A 70 4.70 -5.68 12.19
C GLY A 70 4.05 -6.39 11.01
N VAL A 71 3.13 -5.75 10.29
CA VAL A 71 2.57 -6.32 9.06
C VAL A 71 3.70 -6.56 8.06
N ALA A 72 3.79 -7.80 7.57
CA ALA A 72 4.78 -8.22 6.59
C ALA A 72 4.06 -8.76 5.36
N HIS A 73 4.32 -8.18 4.20
CA HIS A 73 3.65 -8.56 2.96
C HIS A 73 4.36 -8.06 1.71
N ASP A 74 3.92 -8.58 0.58
CA ASP A 74 4.13 -8.01 -0.74
C ASP A 74 2.77 -7.55 -1.25
N VAL A 75 2.70 -6.37 -1.85
CA VAL A 75 1.45 -5.80 -2.38
C VAL A 75 1.54 -5.75 -3.89
N VAL A 76 0.58 -6.37 -4.57
CA VAL A 76 0.52 -6.46 -6.03
C VAL A 76 -0.77 -5.84 -6.53
N ASN A 77 -0.69 -5.03 -7.58
CA ASN A 77 -1.88 -4.52 -8.24
C ASN A 77 -2.51 -5.62 -9.09
N ALA A 78 -3.64 -6.16 -8.63
CA ALA A 78 -4.42 -7.18 -9.33
C ALA A 78 -5.57 -6.56 -10.16
N SER A 79 -5.60 -5.24 -10.31
CA SER A 79 -6.53 -4.53 -11.18
C SER A 79 -6.02 -4.52 -12.62
N GLY A 80 -6.93 -4.36 -13.58
CA GLY A 80 -6.57 -4.19 -14.99
C GLY A 80 -6.19 -2.75 -15.37
N HIS A 81 -5.96 -1.88 -14.39
CA HIS A 81 -5.62 -0.48 -14.59
C HIS A 81 -4.62 -0.02 -13.53
N GLU A 82 -4.05 1.17 -13.67
CA GLU A 82 -3.17 1.75 -12.65
C GLU A 82 -3.91 1.86 -11.32
N PHE A 83 -3.21 1.52 -10.24
CA PHE A 83 -3.71 1.70 -8.87
C PHE A 83 -2.79 2.65 -8.12
N ARG A 84 -3.39 3.58 -7.34
CA ARG A 84 -2.65 4.55 -6.55
C ARG A 84 -3.24 4.64 -5.15
N PHE A 85 -2.36 4.76 -4.15
CA PHE A 85 -2.78 5.07 -2.79
C PHE A 85 -1.75 5.93 -2.08
N VAL A 86 -2.17 6.57 -1.02
CA VAL A 86 -1.29 7.29 -0.09
C VAL A 86 -1.17 6.45 1.17
N GLU A 87 0.06 6.24 1.61
CA GLU A 87 0.38 5.57 2.86
C GLU A 87 0.90 6.61 3.85
N ILE A 88 0.31 6.64 5.04
CA ILE A 88 0.69 7.54 6.13
C ILE A 88 1.25 6.68 7.25
N GLU A 89 2.57 6.66 7.38
CA GLU A 89 3.27 5.97 8.45
C GLU A 89 3.30 6.86 9.69
N LEU A 90 2.86 6.32 10.83
CA LEU A 90 2.80 7.04 12.10
C LEU A 90 4.04 6.70 12.92
N LYS A 91 4.86 7.69 13.19
CA LYS A 91 6.12 7.50 13.94
C LYS A 91 5.93 7.64 15.44
#